data_12d08ad50c48193d17ace08c81a611a4
#
_entry.id   12d08ad50c48193d17ace08c81a611a4
#
_cell.length_a   1.000
_cell.length_b   1.000
_cell.length_c   1.000
_cell.angle_alpha   90.00
_cell.angle_beta   90.00
_cell.angle_gamma   90.00
#
_symmetry.space_group_name_H-M   'P 1'
#
loop_
_entity.id
_entity.type
_entity.pdbx_description
1 polymer ?
#
loop_
_entity_poly.entity_id
_entity_poly.type
_entity_poly.pdbx_seq_one_letter_code
_entity_poly.pdbx_strand_id
1 'polypeptide(L)'
;MGDDALVNNTSGVFNTAIGSGALTLNTTGFDNTATGSAALAFNTTGYANTAIGEGALRMNTTGNSNTAVAGLGANTTGNANTSVGTAALAANTTGNSNTALGFFAGHNTTGNTNIAVGYLAGQYSVGDNNIDIGNVGGADDSGFIRIGTTGMQSATFVAGIRGVPITGAQPVGVNASGQLGIRASSARFKEAINSMDKSSEAILALRPVEFRYKKELDPKGAPQFGLIAEEVAKVNPHLVVADDQGKPFSVRYEEINAMLLNEFLKEHKTVQEQAATITQQRKDFEAAIAQQQKEITTLTATVKQQAAQIQKVSAQLEVSKAAPQTVLNNQ
;
A
#
# COMPACT_ATOMS: atom_id res chain seq x y z
N MET A 1 31.62 -41.63 31.10
CA MET A 1 30.82 -42.21 30.02
C MET A 1 29.60 -42.90 30.66
N GLY A 2 28.45 -42.82 29.99
CA GLY A 2 27.27 -43.61 30.42
C GLY A 2 27.33 -45.03 29.87
N ASP A 3 26.41 -45.91 30.36
CA ASP A 3 26.28 -47.26 29.82
C ASP A 3 25.95 -47.18 28.31
N ASP A 4 26.55 -48.05 27.50
CA ASP A 4 26.39 -48.14 26.02
C ASP A 4 26.77 -46.89 25.23
N ALA A 5 27.48 -45.91 25.80
CA ALA A 5 27.96 -44.75 25.04
C ALA A 5 29.05 -45.21 24.03
N LEU A 6 28.84 -44.84 22.72
CA LEU A 6 29.75 -45.20 21.60
C LEU A 6 30.00 -46.69 21.41
N VAL A 7 29.13 -47.59 21.91
CA VAL A 7 29.37 -49.03 21.92
C VAL A 7 29.56 -49.64 20.53
N ASN A 8 28.93 -49.06 19.48
CA ASN A 8 29.05 -49.55 18.10
C ASN A 8 30.03 -48.69 17.23
N ASN A 9 30.82 -47.80 17.83
CA ASN A 9 31.72 -46.97 17.06
C ASN A 9 32.86 -47.80 16.44
N THR A 10 32.99 -47.77 15.13
CA THR A 10 33.97 -48.58 14.39
C THR A 10 35.19 -47.76 13.96
N SER A 11 34.97 -46.70 13.23
CA SER A 11 36.04 -45.80 12.72
C SER A 11 35.78 -44.32 12.93
N GLY A 12 34.65 -43.94 13.57
CA GLY A 12 34.36 -42.55 13.89
C GLY A 12 35.37 -41.95 14.88
N VAL A 13 35.86 -40.76 14.60
CA VAL A 13 36.87 -40.06 15.40
C VAL A 13 36.34 -38.74 15.94
N PHE A 14 36.98 -38.20 16.97
CA PHE A 14 36.65 -36.90 17.56
C PHE A 14 35.21 -36.77 18.12
N ASN A 15 34.62 -37.90 18.52
CA ASN A 15 33.28 -37.92 19.12
C ASN A 15 33.34 -37.77 20.65
N THR A 16 32.46 -36.99 21.22
CA THR A 16 32.23 -36.86 22.66
C THR A 16 30.87 -37.45 23.01
N ALA A 17 30.80 -38.44 23.91
CA ALA A 17 29.55 -39.05 24.35
C ALA A 17 29.47 -39.09 25.87
N ILE A 18 28.52 -38.40 26.47
CA ILE A 18 28.27 -38.35 27.93
C ILE A 18 26.79 -38.65 28.17
N GLY A 19 26.48 -39.76 28.79
CA GLY A 19 25.13 -40.20 29.08
C GLY A 19 24.87 -41.66 28.60
N SER A 20 23.89 -42.31 29.20
CA SER A 20 23.51 -43.67 28.79
C SER A 20 22.97 -43.67 27.37
N GLY A 21 23.47 -44.53 26.51
CA GLY A 21 23.07 -44.63 25.11
C GLY A 21 23.45 -43.45 24.21
N ALA A 22 24.32 -42.55 24.65
CA ALA A 22 24.79 -41.46 23.80
C ALA A 22 25.64 -42.01 22.64
N LEU A 23 25.31 -41.65 21.38
CA LEU A 23 25.96 -42.13 20.15
C LEU A 23 26.04 -43.66 20.05
N THR A 24 25.05 -44.41 20.59
CA THR A 24 25.06 -45.87 20.67
C THR A 24 25.30 -46.52 19.31
N LEU A 25 24.62 -46.08 18.24
CA LEU A 25 24.70 -46.68 16.90
C LEU A 25 25.71 -45.96 15.98
N ASN A 26 26.56 -45.06 16.50
CA ASN A 26 27.57 -44.43 15.67
C ASN A 26 28.54 -45.46 15.11
N THR A 27 28.75 -45.42 13.80
CA THR A 27 29.72 -46.32 13.14
C THR A 27 30.94 -45.58 12.63
N THR A 28 30.74 -44.65 11.69
CA THR A 28 31.81 -43.88 11.05
C THR A 28 31.65 -42.38 11.24
N GLY A 29 30.54 -41.92 11.88
CA GLY A 29 30.32 -40.50 12.16
C GLY A 29 31.44 -39.91 13.03
N PHE A 30 31.84 -38.68 12.75
CA PHE A 30 32.97 -37.99 13.36
C PHE A 30 32.61 -36.57 13.80
N ASP A 31 33.41 -35.98 14.69
CA ASP A 31 33.22 -34.61 15.21
C ASP A 31 31.83 -34.40 15.88
N ASN A 32 31.21 -35.42 16.44
CA ASN A 32 29.93 -35.26 17.10
C ASN A 32 30.10 -35.06 18.62
N THR A 33 29.26 -34.21 19.21
CA THR A 33 29.14 -34.02 20.65
C THR A 33 27.75 -34.42 21.10
N ALA A 34 27.63 -35.47 21.93
CA ALA A 34 26.38 -35.91 22.50
C ALA A 34 26.48 -35.91 24.04
N THR A 35 25.67 -35.09 24.69
CA THR A 35 25.59 -34.99 26.14
C THR A 35 24.13 -35.15 26.59
N GLY A 36 23.80 -36.25 27.19
CA GLY A 36 22.44 -36.59 27.62
C GLY A 36 22.08 -38.03 27.32
N SER A 37 21.11 -38.60 28.04
CA SER A 37 20.61 -39.94 27.76
C SER A 37 20.04 -40.04 26.36
N ALA A 38 20.45 -41.03 25.57
CA ALA A 38 20.05 -41.25 24.19
C ALA A 38 20.28 -40.06 23.23
N ALA A 39 21.16 -39.09 23.55
CA ALA A 39 21.57 -38.03 22.63
C ALA A 39 22.29 -38.65 21.42
N LEU A 40 21.87 -38.33 20.19
CA LEU A 40 22.39 -38.87 18.92
C LEU A 40 22.39 -40.42 18.88
N ALA A 41 21.48 -41.10 19.60
CA ALA A 41 21.53 -42.55 19.78
C ALA A 41 21.52 -43.32 18.46
N PHE A 42 20.81 -42.88 17.45
CA PHE A 42 20.68 -43.55 16.15
C PHE A 42 21.64 -43.03 15.07
N ASN A 43 22.57 -42.11 15.43
CA ASN A 43 23.55 -41.62 14.47
C ASN A 43 24.41 -42.77 13.94
N THR A 44 24.54 -42.87 12.63
CA THR A 44 25.41 -43.89 12.01
C THR A 44 26.64 -43.28 11.35
N THR A 45 26.44 -42.40 10.39
CA THR A 45 27.49 -41.73 9.61
C THR A 45 27.46 -40.22 9.73
N GLY A 46 26.43 -39.63 10.36
CA GLY A 46 26.31 -38.20 10.56
C GLY A 46 27.51 -37.59 11.29
N TYR A 47 27.96 -36.41 10.92
CA TYR A 47 29.13 -35.74 11.45
C TYR A 47 28.88 -34.28 11.85
N ALA A 48 29.76 -33.75 12.67
CA ALA A 48 29.71 -32.34 13.14
C ALA A 48 28.37 -31.99 13.83
N ASN A 49 27.71 -32.92 14.49
CA ASN A 49 26.48 -32.66 15.20
C ASN A 49 26.74 -32.38 16.69
N THR A 50 26.01 -31.47 17.27
CA THR A 50 26.01 -31.17 18.70
C THR A 50 24.61 -31.42 19.27
N ALA A 51 24.50 -32.37 20.19
CA ALA A 51 23.26 -32.74 20.87
C ALA A 51 23.44 -32.68 22.40
N ILE A 52 22.69 -31.77 23.03
CA ILE A 52 22.71 -31.57 24.48
C ILE A 52 21.29 -31.74 25.02
N GLY A 53 21.11 -32.65 25.95
CA GLY A 53 19.83 -32.99 26.56
C GLY A 53 19.37 -34.41 26.22
N GLU A 54 18.42 -34.93 27.01
CA GLU A 54 17.82 -36.22 26.77
C GLU A 54 17.14 -36.30 25.42
N GLY A 55 17.49 -37.28 24.60
CA GLY A 55 16.92 -37.52 23.29
C GLY A 55 17.18 -36.42 22.25
N ALA A 56 18.08 -35.47 22.49
CA ALA A 56 18.46 -34.46 21.49
C ALA A 56 19.07 -35.15 20.26
N LEU A 57 18.54 -34.85 19.05
CA LEU A 57 18.92 -35.49 17.78
C LEU A 57 18.85 -37.04 17.82
N ARG A 58 17.98 -37.59 18.65
CA ARG A 58 17.93 -39.03 18.89
C ARG A 58 17.85 -39.85 17.61
N MET A 59 16.97 -39.49 16.68
CA MET A 59 16.70 -40.23 15.43
C MET A 59 17.67 -39.91 14.29
N ASN A 60 18.63 -39.01 14.50
CA ASN A 60 19.57 -38.65 13.43
C ASN A 60 20.33 -39.87 12.94
N THR A 61 20.37 -40.13 11.66
CA THR A 61 21.13 -41.23 11.07
C THR A 61 22.34 -40.74 10.26
N THR A 62 22.12 -39.88 9.29
CA THR A 62 23.15 -39.37 8.39
C THR A 62 23.21 -37.84 8.33
N GLY A 63 22.29 -37.14 9.01
CA GLY A 63 22.26 -35.68 9.06
C GLY A 63 23.51 -35.07 9.67
N ASN A 64 23.98 -33.95 9.15
CA ASN A 64 25.25 -33.31 9.49
C ASN A 64 25.08 -31.88 9.97
N SER A 65 26.04 -31.40 10.75
CA SER A 65 26.12 -30.03 11.18
C SER A 65 24.88 -29.50 11.90
N ASN A 66 24.18 -30.36 12.60
CA ASN A 66 23.00 -29.98 13.39
C ASN A 66 23.41 -29.64 14.84
N THR A 67 22.78 -28.61 15.39
CA THR A 67 22.91 -28.23 16.79
C THR A 67 21.55 -28.34 17.47
N ALA A 68 21.45 -29.19 18.48
CA ALA A 68 20.23 -29.36 19.25
C ALA A 68 20.48 -29.26 20.76
N VAL A 69 19.73 -28.38 21.41
CA VAL A 69 19.65 -28.33 22.87
C VAL A 69 18.21 -28.66 23.28
N ALA A 70 17.95 -29.86 23.72
CA ALA A 70 16.64 -30.42 24.09
C ALA A 70 15.59 -30.40 22.95
N GLY A 71 16.00 -30.50 21.69
CA GLY A 71 15.11 -30.45 20.52
C GLY A 71 15.56 -31.39 19.40
N LEU A 72 14.89 -31.26 18.22
CA LEU A 72 15.24 -31.92 16.95
C LEU A 72 15.27 -33.46 17.03
N GLY A 73 14.41 -34.06 17.91
CA GLY A 73 14.45 -35.48 18.19
C GLY A 73 14.15 -36.39 17.00
N ALA A 74 13.31 -35.99 16.05
CA ALA A 74 12.89 -36.76 14.87
C ALA A 74 13.77 -36.58 13.63
N ASN A 75 14.78 -35.71 13.65
CA ASN A 75 15.66 -35.51 12.48
C ASN A 75 16.31 -36.86 12.08
N THR A 76 16.28 -37.17 10.80
CA THR A 76 16.92 -38.36 10.24
C THR A 76 18.10 -38.02 9.34
N THR A 77 17.86 -37.23 8.32
CA THR A 77 18.84 -36.87 7.31
C THR A 77 19.01 -35.33 7.10
N GLY A 78 18.20 -34.54 7.81
CA GLY A 78 18.27 -33.06 7.73
C GLY A 78 19.61 -32.53 8.22
N ASN A 79 20.10 -31.45 7.56
CA ASN A 79 21.41 -30.87 7.78
C ASN A 79 21.33 -29.41 8.22
N ALA A 80 22.35 -28.94 8.90
CA ALA A 80 22.56 -27.54 9.27
C ALA A 80 21.37 -26.95 10.07
N ASN A 81 20.65 -27.73 10.85
CA ASN A 81 19.54 -27.25 11.67
C ASN A 81 20.02 -26.80 13.04
N THR A 82 19.50 -25.73 13.55
CA THR A 82 19.73 -25.25 14.93
C THR A 82 18.43 -25.28 15.72
N SER A 83 18.40 -26.01 16.81
CA SER A 83 17.23 -26.17 17.65
C SER A 83 17.61 -25.97 19.13
N VAL A 84 16.98 -25.02 19.79
CA VAL A 84 17.17 -24.76 21.22
C VAL A 84 15.81 -24.61 21.89
N GLY A 85 15.49 -25.54 22.74
CA GLY A 85 14.24 -25.62 23.49
C GLY A 85 13.52 -26.94 23.33
N THR A 86 12.74 -27.32 24.37
CA THR A 86 11.95 -28.55 24.36
C THR A 86 11.01 -28.58 23.16
N ALA A 87 11.06 -29.68 22.40
CA ALA A 87 10.27 -29.91 21.19
C ALA A 87 10.46 -28.84 20.07
N ALA A 88 11.53 -28.05 20.09
CA ALA A 88 11.89 -27.22 18.95
C ALA A 88 12.28 -28.13 17.77
N LEU A 89 11.72 -27.84 16.55
CA LEU A 89 11.87 -28.65 15.33
C LEU A 89 11.54 -30.15 15.53
N ALA A 90 10.59 -30.49 16.43
CA ALA A 90 10.36 -31.89 16.80
C ALA A 90 9.88 -32.78 15.65
N ALA A 91 9.14 -32.24 14.68
CA ALA A 91 8.67 -32.99 13.51
C ALA A 91 9.61 -32.88 12.28
N ASN A 92 10.71 -32.11 12.37
CA ASN A 92 11.65 -32.05 11.25
C ASN A 92 12.37 -33.38 11.08
N THR A 93 12.21 -34.02 9.95
CA THR A 93 12.87 -35.29 9.60
C THR A 93 13.99 -35.11 8.59
N THR A 94 13.75 -34.35 7.54
CA THR A 94 14.65 -34.17 6.37
C THR A 94 14.93 -32.71 6.02
N GLY A 95 14.21 -31.75 6.63
CA GLY A 95 14.39 -30.34 6.39
C GLY A 95 15.77 -29.82 6.78
N ASN A 96 16.28 -28.85 6.02
CA ASN A 96 17.65 -28.36 6.15
C ASN A 96 17.67 -26.88 6.54
N SER A 97 18.73 -26.46 7.19
CA SER A 97 19.02 -25.04 7.47
C SER A 97 17.90 -24.32 8.26
N ASN A 98 17.18 -25.03 9.09
CA ASN A 98 16.15 -24.44 9.95
C ASN A 98 16.75 -23.95 11.26
N THR A 99 16.30 -22.85 11.77
CA THR A 99 16.66 -22.29 13.08
C THR A 99 15.41 -22.14 13.93
N ALA A 100 15.38 -22.83 15.08
CA ALA A 100 14.28 -22.70 16.03
C ALA A 100 14.81 -22.46 17.46
N LEU A 101 14.34 -21.38 18.07
CA LEU A 101 14.72 -20.96 19.42
C LEU A 101 13.47 -20.71 20.26
N GLY A 102 13.16 -21.60 21.18
CA GLY A 102 12.01 -21.52 22.07
C GLY A 102 11.28 -22.85 22.23
N PHE A 103 10.45 -22.97 23.27
CA PHE A 103 9.58 -24.09 23.49
C PHE A 103 8.60 -24.26 22.33
N PHE A 104 8.58 -25.45 21.70
CA PHE A 104 7.78 -25.78 20.51
C PHE A 104 8.02 -24.86 19.29
N ALA A 105 9.13 -24.10 19.23
CA ALA A 105 9.47 -23.30 18.05
C ALA A 105 9.68 -24.22 16.84
N GLY A 106 9.06 -23.89 15.69
CA GLY A 106 9.14 -24.71 14.48
C GLY A 106 8.70 -26.15 14.64
N HIS A 107 7.81 -26.47 15.59
CA HIS A 107 7.48 -27.86 15.96
C HIS A 107 7.06 -28.72 14.76
N ASN A 108 6.22 -28.21 13.86
CA ASN A 108 5.74 -28.92 12.68
C ASN A 108 6.49 -28.54 11.38
N THR A 109 7.58 -27.78 11.49
CA THR A 109 8.38 -27.37 10.32
C THR A 109 9.03 -28.61 9.68
N THR A 110 8.67 -28.88 8.43
CA THR A 110 9.24 -29.98 7.64
C THR A 110 10.01 -29.46 6.42
N GLY A 111 9.86 -28.16 6.09
CA GLY A 111 10.55 -27.46 5.02
C GLY A 111 11.98 -27.05 5.35
N ASN A 112 12.55 -26.18 4.52
CA ASN A 112 13.94 -25.75 4.59
C ASN A 112 14.04 -24.25 4.88
N THR A 113 15.16 -23.84 5.48
CA THR A 113 15.55 -22.42 5.61
C THR A 113 14.52 -21.60 6.42
N ASN A 114 13.87 -22.19 7.40
CA ASN A 114 12.91 -21.49 8.25
C ASN A 114 13.59 -20.97 9.52
N ILE A 115 13.15 -19.82 10.01
CA ILE A 115 13.58 -19.21 11.27
C ILE A 115 12.35 -19.04 12.16
N ALA A 116 12.38 -19.68 13.33
CA ALA A 116 11.31 -19.62 14.33
C ALA A 116 11.88 -19.19 15.68
N VAL A 117 11.55 -18.02 16.19
CA VAL A 117 12.08 -17.47 17.44
C VAL A 117 10.94 -17.05 18.36
N GLY A 118 10.86 -17.72 19.52
CA GLY A 118 9.85 -17.46 20.54
C GLY A 118 9.02 -18.73 20.88
N TYR A 119 8.20 -18.62 21.93
CA TYR A 119 7.24 -19.63 22.33
C TYR A 119 6.26 -19.93 21.22
N LEU A 120 6.14 -21.16 20.74
CA LEU A 120 5.28 -21.61 19.63
C LEU A 120 5.53 -20.89 18.29
N ALA A 121 6.61 -20.14 18.14
CA ALA A 121 6.89 -19.45 16.89
C ALA A 121 7.05 -20.46 15.74
N GLY A 122 6.44 -20.18 14.57
CA GLY A 122 6.51 -21.06 13.40
C GLY A 122 5.91 -22.47 13.61
N GLN A 123 5.10 -22.67 14.65
CA GLN A 123 4.55 -24.00 14.99
C GLN A 123 3.77 -24.62 13.83
N TYR A 124 3.10 -23.80 13.02
CA TYR A 124 2.27 -24.25 11.90
C TYR A 124 2.91 -24.04 10.52
N SER A 125 4.08 -23.40 10.45
CA SER A 125 4.78 -23.14 9.18
C SER A 125 5.44 -24.41 8.66
N VAL A 126 4.86 -25.04 7.64
CA VAL A 126 5.37 -26.29 7.06
C VAL A 126 6.19 -26.10 5.79
N GLY A 127 6.08 -24.95 5.10
CA GLY A 127 6.81 -24.64 3.87
C GLY A 127 8.23 -24.12 4.09
N ASP A 128 8.85 -23.61 3.04
CA ASP A 128 10.23 -23.13 3.01
C ASP A 128 10.35 -21.62 3.23
N ASN A 129 11.52 -21.17 3.70
CA ASN A 129 11.93 -19.77 3.74
C ASN A 129 11.02 -18.85 4.59
N ASN A 130 10.42 -19.35 5.65
CA ASN A 130 9.60 -18.55 6.57
C ASN A 130 10.45 -17.97 7.70
N ILE A 131 10.08 -16.78 8.16
CA ILE A 131 10.65 -16.13 9.34
C ILE A 131 9.49 -15.81 10.29
N ASP A 132 9.41 -16.54 11.40
CA ASP A 132 8.38 -16.39 12.42
C ASP A 132 9.01 -15.95 13.75
N ILE A 133 8.79 -14.70 14.14
CA ILE A 133 9.27 -14.15 15.42
C ILE A 133 8.08 -13.81 16.29
N GLY A 134 7.85 -14.59 17.35
CA GLY A 134 6.68 -14.43 18.22
C GLY A 134 5.34 -14.60 17.51
N ASN A 135 5.31 -15.38 16.42
CA ASN A 135 4.12 -15.70 15.64
C ASN A 135 4.05 -17.20 15.37
N VAL A 136 2.88 -17.79 15.47
CA VAL A 136 2.70 -19.23 15.29
C VAL A 136 2.84 -19.71 13.84
N GLY A 137 2.87 -18.81 12.87
CA GLY A 137 2.90 -19.11 11.44
C GLY A 137 1.56 -19.62 10.90
N GLY A 138 1.52 -19.95 9.62
CA GLY A 138 0.37 -20.53 8.92
C GLY A 138 0.74 -21.83 8.19
N ALA A 139 -0.22 -22.75 8.03
CA ALA A 139 0.00 -24.06 7.41
C ALA A 139 0.43 -23.96 5.93
N ASP A 140 0.00 -22.91 5.23
CA ASP A 140 0.31 -22.69 3.82
C ASP A 140 1.44 -21.66 3.61
N ASP A 141 2.12 -21.22 4.68
CA ASP A 141 3.19 -20.25 4.59
C ASP A 141 4.41 -20.81 3.88
N SER A 142 4.90 -20.07 2.88
CA SER A 142 6.18 -20.29 2.22
C SER A 142 6.73 -18.94 1.72
N GLY A 143 7.91 -18.54 2.22
CA GLY A 143 8.49 -17.23 1.95
C GLY A 143 7.84 -16.07 2.72
N PHE A 144 7.20 -16.33 3.85
CA PHE A 144 6.56 -15.31 4.69
C PHE A 144 7.49 -14.82 5.81
N ILE A 145 7.38 -13.54 6.12
CA ILE A 145 7.96 -12.94 7.33
C ILE A 145 6.81 -12.49 8.22
N ARG A 146 6.71 -13.10 9.42
CA ARG A 146 5.72 -12.75 10.44
C ARG A 146 6.44 -12.34 11.73
N ILE A 147 6.18 -11.11 12.19
CA ILE A 147 6.76 -10.58 13.43
C ILE A 147 5.62 -10.13 14.32
N GLY A 148 5.46 -10.80 15.46
CA GLY A 148 4.38 -10.55 16.41
C GLY A 148 3.05 -11.18 15.98
N THR A 149 2.06 -11.10 16.86
CA THR A 149 0.73 -11.70 16.71
C THR A 149 -0.32 -10.58 16.78
N THR A 150 -1.24 -10.55 15.83
CA THR A 150 -2.34 -9.57 15.78
C THR A 150 -3.09 -9.51 17.12
N GLY A 151 -3.30 -8.31 17.65
CA GLY A 151 -3.96 -8.08 18.93
C GLY A 151 -3.07 -8.21 20.18
N MET A 152 -1.81 -8.67 20.04
CA MET A 152 -0.86 -8.77 21.16
C MET A 152 0.08 -7.57 21.24
N GLN A 153 0.56 -7.09 20.11
CA GLN A 153 1.44 -5.93 20.04
C GLN A 153 0.62 -4.67 19.67
N SER A 154 0.79 -3.59 20.44
CA SER A 154 0.10 -2.32 20.24
C SER A 154 0.85 -1.36 19.31
N ALA A 155 2.15 -1.57 19.07
CA ALA A 155 2.98 -0.72 18.23
C ALA A 155 4.20 -1.47 17.69
N THR A 156 4.67 -1.05 16.52
CA THR A 156 5.92 -1.54 15.91
C THR A 156 6.88 -0.37 15.68
N PHE A 157 8.09 -0.46 16.21
CA PHE A 157 9.16 0.52 16.03
C PHE A 157 10.30 -0.11 15.24
N VAL A 158 10.59 0.44 14.07
CA VAL A 158 11.71 0.01 13.23
C VAL A 158 12.71 1.16 13.11
N ALA A 159 13.91 0.98 13.65
CA ALA A 159 14.96 1.98 13.59
C ALA A 159 15.46 2.17 12.14
N GLY A 160 15.96 3.38 11.82
CA GLY A 160 16.53 3.67 10.50
C GLY A 160 15.51 3.98 9.40
N ILE A 161 14.19 3.99 9.68
CA ILE A 161 13.18 4.40 8.70
C ILE A 161 13.04 5.92 8.68
N ARG A 162 12.91 6.55 9.88
CA ARG A 162 12.73 7.99 10.00
C ARG A 162 14.06 8.73 9.83
N GLY A 163 14.05 9.78 8.99
CA GLY A 163 15.22 10.68 8.83
C GLY A 163 16.30 10.13 7.89
N VAL A 164 16.08 8.99 7.25
CA VAL A 164 17.00 8.43 6.23
C VAL A 164 16.44 8.74 4.85
N PRO A 165 17.12 9.56 4.02
CA PRO A 165 16.67 9.83 2.66
C PRO A 165 16.84 8.59 1.78
N ILE A 166 15.80 8.30 0.97
CA ILE A 166 15.82 7.22 -0.03
C ILE A 166 15.45 7.78 -1.40
N THR A 167 16.07 7.26 -2.46
CA THR A 167 15.73 7.59 -3.85
C THR A 167 14.90 6.48 -4.48
N GLY A 168 14.02 6.83 -5.43
CA GLY A 168 13.17 5.84 -6.09
C GLY A 168 12.11 5.20 -5.19
N ALA A 169 11.77 5.84 -4.08
CA ALA A 169 10.79 5.34 -3.12
C ALA A 169 9.41 5.15 -3.74
N GLN A 170 8.71 4.11 -3.29
CA GLN A 170 7.30 3.88 -3.60
C GLN A 170 6.48 3.92 -2.32
N PRO A 171 5.23 4.42 -2.36
CA PRO A 171 4.35 4.38 -1.21
C PRO A 171 4.07 2.94 -0.77
N VAL A 172 4.21 2.68 0.52
CA VAL A 172 3.87 1.38 1.14
C VAL A 172 2.49 1.49 1.78
N GLY A 173 1.62 0.57 1.45
CA GLY A 173 0.33 0.40 2.11
C GLY A 173 0.34 -0.77 3.09
N VAL A 174 -0.65 -0.78 3.99
CA VAL A 174 -0.93 -1.90 4.91
C VAL A 174 -2.33 -2.42 4.60
N ASN A 175 -2.50 -3.72 4.42
CA ASN A 175 -3.82 -4.32 4.27
C ASN A 175 -4.45 -4.68 5.64
N ALA A 176 -5.68 -5.19 5.63
CA ALA A 176 -6.40 -5.55 6.86
C ALA A 176 -5.73 -6.64 7.70
N SER A 177 -4.88 -7.48 7.10
CA SER A 177 -4.11 -8.51 7.81
C SER A 177 -2.74 -8.01 8.33
N GLY A 178 -2.44 -6.72 8.21
CA GLY A 178 -1.16 -6.13 8.63
C GLY A 178 0.00 -6.33 7.66
N GLN A 179 -0.24 -6.88 6.47
CA GLN A 179 0.79 -7.07 5.45
C GLN A 179 1.19 -5.74 4.83
N LEU A 180 2.48 -5.47 4.79
CA LEU A 180 3.08 -4.33 4.10
C LEU A 180 3.29 -4.66 2.62
N GLY A 181 2.96 -3.71 1.73
CA GLY A 181 3.16 -3.90 0.31
C GLY A 181 2.96 -2.64 -0.51
N ILE A 182 3.26 -2.72 -1.80
CA ILE A 182 3.02 -1.64 -2.76
C ILE A 182 1.65 -1.85 -3.39
N ARG A 183 0.84 -0.79 -3.43
CA ARG A 183 -0.48 -0.83 -4.06
C ARG A 183 -0.34 -0.96 -5.58
N ALA A 184 -0.69 -2.13 -6.12
CA ALA A 184 -0.61 -2.39 -7.54
C ALA A 184 -1.64 -1.54 -8.32
N SER A 185 -1.22 -0.89 -9.42
CA SER A 185 -2.10 -0.08 -10.29
C SER A 185 -2.16 -0.57 -11.74
N SER A 186 -1.40 -1.60 -12.11
CA SER A 186 -1.40 -2.16 -13.46
C SER A 186 -2.76 -2.78 -13.82
N ALA A 187 -3.20 -2.60 -15.06
CA ALA A 187 -4.43 -3.20 -15.58
C ALA A 187 -4.48 -4.73 -15.43
N ARG A 188 -3.32 -5.42 -15.43
CA ARG A 188 -3.24 -6.87 -15.21
C ARG A 188 -3.77 -7.35 -13.85
N PHE A 189 -3.95 -6.43 -12.90
CA PHE A 189 -4.49 -6.71 -11.56
C PHE A 189 -5.88 -6.12 -11.34
N LYS A 190 -6.55 -5.61 -12.40
CA LYS A 190 -7.84 -4.93 -12.31
C LYS A 190 -8.82 -5.55 -13.28
N GLU A 191 -10.06 -5.64 -12.86
CA GLU A 191 -11.20 -6.05 -13.66
C GLU A 191 -12.23 -4.92 -13.76
N ALA A 192 -13.15 -4.99 -14.72
CA ALA A 192 -14.24 -4.02 -14.91
C ALA A 192 -13.77 -2.54 -14.93
N ILE A 193 -12.72 -2.26 -15.72
CA ILE A 193 -12.18 -0.90 -15.83
C ILE A 193 -13.14 -0.05 -16.68
N ASN A 194 -13.83 0.87 -16.03
CA ASN A 194 -14.77 1.80 -16.65
C ASN A 194 -14.34 3.24 -16.41
N SER A 195 -14.90 4.18 -17.22
CA SER A 195 -14.77 5.60 -16.95
C SER A 195 -15.46 5.95 -15.63
N MET A 196 -14.92 6.96 -14.94
CA MET A 196 -15.45 7.34 -13.62
C MET A 196 -16.76 8.15 -13.73
N ASP A 197 -16.96 8.87 -14.82
CA ASP A 197 -18.14 9.67 -15.15
C ASP A 197 -18.69 10.45 -13.93
N LYS A 198 -19.93 10.18 -13.55
CA LYS A 198 -20.58 10.83 -12.41
C LYS A 198 -20.14 10.32 -11.04
N SER A 199 -19.43 9.19 -10.98
CA SER A 199 -19.00 8.62 -9.69
C SER A 199 -18.07 9.53 -8.91
N SER A 200 -17.32 10.41 -9.58
CA SER A 200 -16.43 11.39 -8.95
C SER A 200 -17.17 12.60 -8.35
N GLU A 201 -18.42 12.88 -8.76
CA GLU A 201 -19.17 14.04 -8.26
C GLU A 201 -19.41 13.98 -6.74
N ALA A 202 -19.33 12.79 -6.15
CA ALA A 202 -19.42 12.61 -4.69
C ALA A 202 -18.40 13.46 -3.92
N ILE A 203 -17.21 13.73 -4.48
CA ILE A 203 -16.20 14.54 -3.79
C ILE A 203 -16.62 16.00 -3.59
N LEU A 204 -17.53 16.53 -4.41
CA LEU A 204 -18.03 17.89 -4.29
C LEU A 204 -18.89 18.11 -3.03
N ALA A 205 -19.37 17.02 -2.43
CA ALA A 205 -20.09 17.04 -1.16
C ALA A 205 -19.19 16.83 0.07
N LEU A 206 -17.88 16.59 -0.13
CA LEU A 206 -16.93 16.44 0.97
C LEU A 206 -16.56 17.80 1.57
N ARG A 207 -16.32 17.81 2.87
CA ARG A 207 -15.95 19.03 3.63
C ARG A 207 -14.51 18.95 4.13
N PRO A 208 -13.56 19.63 3.50
CA PRO A 208 -12.21 19.76 4.03
C PRO A 208 -12.21 20.54 5.36
N VAL A 209 -11.39 20.12 6.29
CA VAL A 209 -11.30 20.71 7.63
C VAL A 209 -9.87 20.94 8.04
N GLU A 210 -9.63 21.93 8.88
CA GLU A 210 -8.46 22.05 9.74
C GLU A 210 -8.79 21.44 11.10
N PHE A 211 -7.86 20.66 11.66
CA PHE A 211 -8.05 20.01 12.95
C PHE A 211 -6.74 19.85 13.70
N ARG A 212 -6.82 19.41 14.94
CA ARG A 212 -5.69 18.96 15.76
C ARG A 212 -6.03 17.61 16.35
N TYR A 213 -5.06 16.71 16.40
CA TYR A 213 -5.25 15.48 17.17
C TYR A 213 -5.40 15.76 18.65
N LYS A 214 -6.09 14.87 19.36
CA LYS A 214 -6.18 14.92 20.83
C LYS A 214 -4.78 14.83 21.41
N LYS A 215 -4.58 15.45 22.59
CA LYS A 215 -3.26 15.54 23.24
C LYS A 215 -2.63 14.18 23.53
N GLU A 216 -3.44 13.14 23.72
CA GLU A 216 -2.98 11.76 23.91
C GLU A 216 -2.28 11.20 22.66
N LEU A 217 -2.65 11.67 21.46
CA LEU A 217 -2.07 11.25 20.18
C LEU A 217 -0.98 12.22 19.69
N ASP A 218 -1.21 13.52 19.84
CA ASP A 218 -0.24 14.56 19.49
C ASP A 218 -0.10 15.57 20.63
N PRO A 219 0.82 15.38 21.57
CA PRO A 219 1.06 16.31 22.67
C PRO A 219 1.43 17.73 22.22
N LYS A 220 2.00 17.89 21.02
CA LYS A 220 2.37 19.22 20.47
C LYS A 220 1.18 19.93 19.83
N GLY A 221 0.14 19.20 19.45
CA GLY A 221 -1.08 19.74 18.88
C GLY A 221 -0.84 20.51 17.58
N ALA A 222 -0.04 19.98 16.66
CA ALA A 222 0.22 20.62 15.38
C ALA A 222 -1.08 20.71 14.54
N PRO A 223 -1.34 21.85 13.85
CA PRO A 223 -2.46 21.95 12.92
C PRO A 223 -2.33 20.91 11.79
N GLN A 224 -3.45 20.30 11.44
CA GLN A 224 -3.57 19.32 10.38
C GLN A 224 -4.71 19.71 9.44
N PHE A 225 -4.66 19.23 8.21
CA PHE A 225 -5.70 19.40 7.21
C PHE A 225 -6.16 18.04 6.71
N GLY A 226 -7.45 17.88 6.51
CA GLY A 226 -7.97 16.60 6.02
C GLY A 226 -9.48 16.53 5.99
N LEU A 227 -10.01 15.32 6.03
CA LEU A 227 -11.43 14.99 6.02
C LEU A 227 -11.77 14.20 7.28
N ILE A 228 -13.04 14.25 7.69
CA ILE A 228 -13.55 13.46 8.82
C ILE A 228 -14.16 12.17 8.25
N ALA A 229 -13.63 11.02 8.67
CA ALA A 229 -14.02 9.71 8.12
C ALA A 229 -15.53 9.45 8.22
N GLU A 230 -16.16 9.83 9.33
CA GLU A 230 -17.61 9.68 9.55
C GLU A 230 -18.45 10.56 8.60
N GLU A 231 -17.95 11.74 8.21
CA GLU A 231 -18.62 12.62 7.24
C GLU A 231 -18.45 12.07 5.83
N VAL A 232 -17.25 11.60 5.48
CA VAL A 232 -16.96 10.95 4.19
C VAL A 232 -17.81 9.69 4.01
N ALA A 233 -17.96 8.87 5.06
CA ALA A 233 -18.77 7.66 5.02
C ALA A 233 -20.25 7.93 4.71
N LYS A 234 -20.79 9.09 5.13
CA LYS A 234 -22.17 9.51 4.81
C LYS A 234 -22.34 9.88 3.33
N VAL A 235 -21.29 10.40 2.71
CA VAL A 235 -21.30 10.77 1.29
C VAL A 235 -21.06 9.55 0.41
N ASN A 236 -19.99 8.79 0.71
CA ASN A 236 -19.64 7.56 0.01
C ASN A 236 -18.86 6.62 0.95
N PRO A 237 -19.47 5.53 1.42
CA PRO A 237 -18.86 4.58 2.34
C PRO A 237 -17.63 3.86 1.74
N HIS A 238 -17.52 3.79 0.40
CA HIS A 238 -16.36 3.17 -0.25
C HIS A 238 -15.08 4.02 -0.16
N LEU A 239 -15.18 5.30 0.22
CA LEU A 239 -14.03 6.19 0.42
C LEU A 239 -13.44 6.13 1.83
N VAL A 240 -13.90 5.23 2.67
CA VAL A 240 -13.38 5.05 4.03
C VAL A 240 -12.84 3.63 4.24
N VAL A 241 -11.92 3.52 5.20
CA VAL A 241 -11.49 2.26 5.81
C VAL A 241 -12.16 2.17 7.17
N ALA A 242 -12.81 1.05 7.45
CA ALA A 242 -13.39 0.77 8.75
C ALA A 242 -12.38 0.11 9.69
N ASP A 243 -12.57 0.26 11.00
CA ASP A 243 -11.88 -0.52 12.02
C ASP A 243 -12.48 -1.94 12.16
N ASP A 244 -11.93 -2.73 13.07
CA ASP A 244 -12.39 -4.12 13.35
C ASP A 244 -13.83 -4.19 13.89
N GLN A 245 -14.42 -3.06 14.31
CA GLN A 245 -15.81 -2.95 14.76
C GLN A 245 -16.73 -2.43 13.65
N GLY A 246 -16.21 -2.22 12.42
CA GLY A 246 -16.96 -1.69 11.28
C GLY A 246 -17.21 -0.18 11.33
N LYS A 247 -16.56 0.57 12.25
CA LYS A 247 -16.67 2.04 12.32
C LYS A 247 -15.70 2.72 11.37
N PRO A 248 -16.07 3.85 10.76
CA PRO A 248 -15.14 4.64 9.95
C PRO A 248 -13.88 5.01 10.75
N PHE A 249 -12.71 4.64 10.22
CA PHE A 249 -11.42 4.84 10.88
C PHE A 249 -10.49 5.78 10.10
N SER A 250 -10.43 5.61 8.78
CA SER A 250 -9.55 6.41 7.92
C SER A 250 -10.19 6.68 6.57
N VAL A 251 -9.69 7.68 5.85
CA VAL A 251 -10.14 8.07 4.51
C VAL A 251 -9.14 7.54 3.48
N ARG A 252 -9.66 7.03 2.35
CA ARG A 252 -8.88 6.56 1.20
C ARG A 252 -8.49 7.74 0.31
N TYR A 253 -7.57 8.57 0.78
CA TYR A 253 -7.14 9.80 0.09
C TYR A 253 -6.65 9.56 -1.33
N GLU A 254 -6.01 8.43 -1.60
CA GLU A 254 -5.53 8.05 -2.94
C GLU A 254 -6.67 7.85 -3.95
N GLU A 255 -7.85 7.42 -3.51
CA GLU A 255 -9.03 7.29 -4.36
C GLU A 255 -9.65 8.66 -4.63
N ILE A 256 -9.68 9.53 -3.62
CA ILE A 256 -10.11 10.93 -3.76
C ILE A 256 -9.24 11.67 -4.77
N ASN A 257 -7.93 11.45 -4.81
CA ASN A 257 -7.04 12.08 -5.78
C ASN A 257 -7.41 11.72 -7.24
N ALA A 258 -7.80 10.47 -7.50
CA ALA A 258 -8.26 10.05 -8.83
C ALA A 258 -9.60 10.71 -9.20
N MET A 259 -10.51 10.84 -8.24
CA MET A 259 -11.79 11.53 -8.42
C MET A 259 -11.60 13.05 -8.66
N LEU A 260 -10.70 13.68 -7.91
CA LEU A 260 -10.32 15.09 -8.13
C LEU A 260 -9.77 15.33 -9.54
N LEU A 261 -8.91 14.42 -10.03
CA LEU A 261 -8.41 14.53 -11.41
C LEU A 261 -9.56 14.46 -12.42
N ASN A 262 -10.54 13.58 -12.23
CA ASN A 262 -11.69 13.47 -13.13
C ASN A 262 -12.54 14.75 -13.12
N GLU A 263 -12.85 15.32 -11.96
CA GLU A 263 -13.59 16.58 -11.85
C GLU A 263 -12.79 17.76 -12.45
N PHE A 264 -11.48 17.84 -12.20
CA PHE A 264 -10.62 18.84 -12.81
C PHE A 264 -10.64 18.76 -14.34
N LEU A 265 -10.61 17.57 -14.92
CA LEU A 265 -10.66 17.38 -16.37
C LEU A 265 -12.03 17.81 -16.95
N LYS A 266 -13.14 17.54 -16.24
CA LYS A 266 -14.48 18.03 -16.62
C LYS A 266 -14.55 19.56 -16.59
N GLU A 267 -14.07 20.16 -15.50
CA GLU A 267 -14.03 21.62 -15.36
C GLU A 267 -13.15 22.27 -16.44
N HIS A 268 -11.97 21.71 -16.71
CA HIS A 268 -11.08 22.19 -17.76
C HIS A 268 -11.77 22.18 -19.14
N LYS A 269 -12.51 21.12 -19.46
CA LYS A 269 -13.28 21.02 -20.70
C LYS A 269 -14.36 22.11 -20.77
N THR A 270 -15.11 22.31 -19.68
CA THR A 270 -16.14 23.36 -19.57
C THR A 270 -15.56 24.74 -19.78
N VAL A 271 -14.41 25.05 -19.19
CA VAL A 271 -13.70 26.33 -19.37
C VAL A 271 -13.28 26.53 -20.82
N GLN A 272 -12.81 25.49 -21.51
CA GLN A 272 -12.46 25.58 -22.95
C GLN A 272 -13.69 25.86 -23.81
N GLU A 273 -14.82 25.21 -23.54
CA GLU A 273 -16.09 25.43 -24.24
C GLU A 273 -16.62 26.85 -24.02
N GLN A 274 -16.52 27.38 -22.80
CA GLN A 274 -16.87 28.76 -22.47
C GLN A 274 -15.97 29.75 -23.18
N ALA A 275 -14.67 29.54 -23.24
CA ALA A 275 -13.72 30.39 -23.94
C ALA A 275 -14.02 30.44 -25.45
N ALA A 276 -14.38 29.32 -26.07
CA ALA A 276 -14.81 29.26 -27.46
C ALA A 276 -16.12 30.05 -27.68
N THR A 277 -17.09 29.90 -26.79
CA THR A 277 -18.37 30.63 -26.82
C THR A 277 -18.15 32.14 -26.69
N ILE A 278 -17.32 32.59 -25.75
CA ILE A 278 -16.97 34.01 -25.57
C ILE A 278 -16.30 34.56 -26.83
N THR A 279 -15.42 33.78 -27.45
CA THR A 279 -14.74 34.18 -28.70
C THR A 279 -15.74 34.34 -29.83
N GLN A 280 -16.70 33.45 -29.96
CA GLN A 280 -17.76 33.56 -30.97
C GLN A 280 -18.68 34.76 -30.68
N GLN A 281 -19.12 34.95 -29.46
CA GLN A 281 -19.94 36.11 -29.06
C GLN A 281 -19.26 37.46 -29.37
N ARG A 282 -17.94 37.57 -29.12
CA ARG A 282 -17.16 38.77 -29.48
C ARG A 282 -17.22 39.04 -30.97
N LYS A 283 -17.03 38.06 -31.84
CA LYS A 283 -17.13 38.19 -33.28
C LYS A 283 -18.53 38.66 -33.71
N ASP A 284 -19.56 38.06 -33.11
CA ASP A 284 -20.94 38.42 -33.42
C ASP A 284 -21.26 39.87 -33.00
N PHE A 285 -20.79 40.30 -31.83
CA PHE A 285 -20.92 41.71 -31.38
C PHE A 285 -20.15 42.68 -32.28
N GLU A 286 -18.92 42.35 -32.68
CA GLU A 286 -18.13 43.19 -33.62
C GLU A 286 -18.84 43.31 -34.96
N ALA A 287 -19.42 42.24 -35.49
CA ALA A 287 -20.21 42.27 -36.73
C ALA A 287 -21.48 43.12 -36.58
N ALA A 288 -22.20 42.98 -35.45
CA ALA A 288 -23.40 43.79 -35.18
C ALA A 288 -23.07 45.29 -35.04
N ILE A 289 -21.98 45.64 -34.35
CA ILE A 289 -21.51 47.02 -34.21
C ILE A 289 -21.14 47.59 -35.60
N ALA A 290 -20.42 46.85 -36.44
CA ALA A 290 -20.07 47.29 -37.79
C ALA A 290 -21.32 47.52 -38.66
N GLN A 291 -22.32 46.67 -38.56
CA GLN A 291 -23.61 46.82 -39.25
C GLN A 291 -24.35 48.05 -38.76
N GLN A 292 -24.48 48.26 -37.46
CA GLN A 292 -25.11 49.45 -36.86
C GLN A 292 -24.38 50.72 -37.25
N GLN A 293 -23.06 50.76 -37.32
CA GLN A 293 -22.27 51.89 -37.73
C GLN A 293 -22.56 52.27 -39.20
N LYS A 294 -22.70 51.25 -40.05
CA LYS A 294 -23.09 51.47 -41.49
C LYS A 294 -24.49 52.03 -41.61
N GLU A 295 -25.43 51.54 -40.83
CA GLU A 295 -26.82 52.06 -40.80
C GLU A 295 -26.88 53.49 -40.28
N ILE A 296 -26.15 53.81 -39.19
CA ILE A 296 -26.04 55.22 -38.68
C ILE A 296 -25.44 56.13 -39.72
N THR A 297 -24.41 55.67 -40.45
CA THR A 297 -23.80 56.49 -41.51
C THR A 297 -24.79 56.77 -42.63
N THR A 298 -25.59 55.80 -43.06
CA THR A 298 -26.62 55.90 -44.08
C THR A 298 -27.76 56.84 -43.63
N LEU A 299 -28.25 56.64 -42.40
CA LEU A 299 -29.26 57.49 -41.80
C LEU A 299 -28.79 58.94 -41.68
N THR A 300 -27.55 59.16 -41.28
CA THR A 300 -26.95 60.49 -41.17
C THR A 300 -26.89 61.19 -42.53
N ALA A 301 -26.51 60.47 -43.61
CA ALA A 301 -26.53 60.99 -44.97
C ALA A 301 -27.96 61.38 -45.45
N THR A 302 -28.93 60.48 -45.13
CA THR A 302 -30.34 60.73 -45.47
C THR A 302 -30.89 61.95 -44.74
N VAL A 303 -30.62 62.12 -43.47
CA VAL A 303 -31.04 63.33 -42.70
C VAL A 303 -30.42 64.59 -43.25
N LYS A 304 -29.12 64.59 -43.63
CA LYS A 304 -28.48 65.73 -44.26
C LYS A 304 -29.13 66.09 -45.61
N GLN A 305 -29.47 65.07 -46.40
CA GLN A 305 -30.17 65.31 -47.69
C GLN A 305 -31.57 65.88 -47.46
N GLN A 306 -32.32 65.34 -46.50
CA GLN A 306 -33.64 65.92 -46.16
C GLN A 306 -33.54 67.33 -45.62
N ALA A 307 -32.56 67.63 -44.78
CA ALA A 307 -32.34 69.03 -44.31
C ALA A 307 -32.01 69.97 -45.44
N ALA A 308 -31.18 69.58 -46.42
CA ALA A 308 -30.92 70.38 -47.61
C ALA A 308 -32.16 70.59 -48.52
N GLN A 309 -33.03 69.59 -48.62
CA GLN A 309 -34.30 69.70 -49.32
C GLN A 309 -35.25 70.66 -48.60
N ILE A 310 -35.36 70.54 -47.27
CA ILE A 310 -36.18 71.50 -46.48
C ILE A 310 -35.67 72.92 -46.64
N GLN A 311 -34.35 73.13 -46.61
CA GLN A 311 -33.79 74.50 -46.87
C GLN A 311 -34.14 75.00 -48.25
N LYS A 312 -34.07 74.21 -49.32
CA LYS A 312 -34.47 74.57 -50.67
C LYS A 312 -35.95 74.96 -50.76
N VAL A 313 -36.83 74.14 -50.15
CA VAL A 313 -38.26 74.40 -50.12
C VAL A 313 -38.59 75.67 -49.31
N SER A 314 -37.92 75.91 -48.19
CA SER A 314 -38.07 77.14 -47.40
C SER A 314 -37.64 78.35 -48.16
N ALA A 315 -36.51 78.30 -48.88
CA ALA A 315 -36.03 79.39 -49.73
C ALA A 315 -37.00 79.66 -50.89
N GLN A 316 -37.60 78.66 -51.53
CA GLN A 316 -38.62 78.83 -52.58
C GLN A 316 -39.91 79.48 -52.05
N LEU A 317 -40.31 79.08 -50.80
CA LEU A 317 -41.48 79.69 -50.15
C LEU A 317 -41.24 81.15 -49.81
N GLU A 318 -40.05 81.58 -49.42
CA GLU A 318 -39.71 82.95 -49.16
C GLU A 318 -39.70 83.76 -50.46
N VAL A 319 -39.15 83.23 -51.54
CA VAL A 319 -39.19 83.87 -52.85
C VAL A 319 -40.64 84.05 -53.38
N SER A 320 -41.50 83.05 -53.15
CA SER A 320 -42.91 83.16 -53.58
C SER A 320 -43.74 84.14 -52.75
N LYS A 321 -43.32 84.42 -51.49
CA LYS A 321 -43.93 85.47 -50.64
C LYS A 321 -43.48 86.90 -51.01
N ALA A 322 -42.37 87.08 -51.73
CA ALA A 322 -41.79 88.37 -52.10
C ALA A 322 -42.23 88.94 -53.47
N ALA A 323 -43.17 88.28 -54.18
CA ALA A 323 -43.72 88.88 -55.45
C ALA A 323 -44.76 89.93 -55.13
N PRO A 324 -44.53 91.22 -55.48
CA PRO A 324 -45.51 92.30 -55.24
C PRO A 324 -46.71 92.13 -56.14
N GLN A 325 -47.96 92.18 -55.58
CA GLN A 325 -49.20 92.42 -56.35
C GLN A 325 -49.17 93.79 -56.86
N THR A 326 -48.98 93.95 -58.16
CA THR A 326 -49.24 95.17 -58.86
C THR A 326 -50.76 95.34 -59.07
N VAL A 327 -51.39 96.23 -58.32
CA VAL A 327 -52.76 96.66 -58.54
C VAL A 327 -52.73 97.67 -59.66
N LEU A 328 -53.20 97.34 -60.85
CA LEU A 328 -53.50 98.25 -61.90
C LEU A 328 -54.86 98.86 -61.62
N ASN A 329 -54.88 100.16 -61.20
CA ASN A 329 -56.05 101.04 -61.28
C ASN A 329 -56.16 101.60 -62.69
N ASN A 330 -57.24 101.27 -63.42
CA ASN A 330 -57.68 101.98 -64.57
C ASN A 330 -58.86 102.86 -64.20
N GLN A 331 -58.69 104.17 -64.52
CA GLN A 331 -59.83 104.95 -64.96
C GLN A 331 -60.13 104.56 -66.32
#